data_10bd3638d4f8ae49722b33dea43c4a9b
#
_entry.id   10bd3638d4f8ae49722b33dea43c4a9b
#
_cell.length_a   1.000
_cell.length_b   1.000
_cell.length_c   1.000
_cell.angle_alpha   90.00
_cell.angle_beta   90.00
_cell.angle_gamma   90.00
#
_symmetry.space_group_name_H-M   'P 1'
#
loop_
_entity.id
_entity.type
_entity.pdbx_description
1 polymer ?
#
loop_
_entity_poly.entity_id
_entity_poly.type
_entity_poly.pdbx_seq_one_letter_code
_entity_poly.pdbx_strand_id
1 'polypeptide(L)'
;MKKTKTAFITFFPAVPDNMGSSKVVNSRFKSWPSKKKLFQLSHIKKINNKNTKTIFIRKEKPLNKILSLPKLICSVFLYLKNSKKKIIVIEGASWVFYSFVVFFSLKLLFPKSKIIYISHSIESEIRKKFSNIFIYFLTKYLEKLIFKYVDIATSVSRYEKSKIKKLYNVNTILYPNAINIDYKVGEKKINEDYILYSGSYLYSPNKIAIDFLNNNIMPILLTKHPKIKLLLTGGGLKKNIHG
;
A
#
# COMPACT_ATOMS: atom_id res chain seq x y z
N MET A 1 -6.88 27.77 18.68
CA MET A 1 -7.35 26.49 18.14
C MET A 1 -6.43 25.33 18.61
N LYS A 2 -7.00 24.29 19.24
CA LYS A 2 -6.24 23.14 19.77
C LYS A 2 -5.70 22.30 18.59
N LYS A 3 -4.37 22.33 18.36
CA LYS A 3 -3.73 21.72 17.17
C LYS A 3 -3.98 20.19 17.11
N THR A 4 -4.76 19.77 16.13
CA THR A 4 -4.87 18.36 15.71
C THR A 4 -3.55 17.93 15.08
N LYS A 5 -3.02 16.77 15.48
CA LYS A 5 -1.89 16.11 14.79
C LYS A 5 -2.33 14.79 14.21
N THR A 6 -1.85 14.51 13.01
CA THR A 6 -2.08 13.23 12.31
C THR A 6 -0.75 12.49 12.12
N ALA A 7 -0.70 11.24 12.57
CA ALA A 7 0.38 10.32 12.25
C ALA A 7 -0.07 9.38 11.11
N PHE A 8 0.65 9.39 9.99
CA PHE A 8 0.53 8.39 8.93
C PHE A 8 1.55 7.29 9.15
N ILE A 9 1.15 6.04 9.04
CA ILE A 9 1.99 4.89 9.32
C ILE A 9 1.97 3.95 8.13
N THR A 10 3.17 3.62 7.61
CA THR A 10 3.34 2.64 6.53
C THR A 10 4.43 1.64 6.88
N PHE A 11 4.31 0.43 6.35
CA PHE A 11 5.26 -0.68 6.56
C PHE A 11 6.16 -0.90 5.34
N PHE A 12 6.22 0.11 4.49
CA PHE A 12 7.04 0.18 3.27
C PHE A 12 7.42 1.65 3.01
N PRO A 13 8.42 1.92 2.16
CA PRO A 13 8.81 3.28 1.83
C PRO A 13 7.73 3.96 0.97
N ALA A 14 7.04 4.95 1.54
CA ALA A 14 6.14 5.83 0.79
C ALA A 14 6.87 7.06 0.23
N VAL A 15 8.04 7.38 0.80
CA VAL A 15 8.96 8.41 0.31
C VAL A 15 10.37 7.82 0.33
N PRO A 16 11.09 7.78 -0.82
CA PRO A 16 10.66 8.20 -2.16
C PRO A 16 9.54 7.34 -2.73
N ASP A 17 8.69 7.93 -3.58
CA ASP A 17 7.48 7.30 -4.13
C ASP A 17 7.74 6.55 -5.46
N ASN A 18 8.66 5.60 -5.41
CA ASN A 18 9.12 4.86 -6.59
C ASN A 18 8.21 3.70 -7.00
N MET A 19 7.16 3.41 -6.22
CA MET A 19 6.20 2.32 -6.47
C MET A 19 4.77 2.86 -6.53
N GLY A 20 3.85 2.16 -7.19
CA GLY A 20 2.45 2.57 -7.29
C GLY A 20 1.79 2.80 -5.92
N SER A 21 1.95 1.87 -4.99
CA SER A 21 1.45 2.03 -3.60
C SER A 21 2.08 3.23 -2.89
N SER A 22 3.37 3.48 -3.10
CA SER A 22 4.08 4.62 -2.53
C SER A 22 3.53 5.95 -3.05
N LYS A 23 3.25 6.04 -4.35
CA LYS A 23 2.64 7.22 -4.99
C LYS A 23 1.26 7.52 -4.40
N VAL A 24 0.41 6.51 -4.25
CA VAL A 24 -0.92 6.65 -3.65
C VAL A 24 -0.84 7.16 -2.23
N VAL A 25 -0.02 6.54 -1.39
CA VAL A 25 0.15 6.93 0.02
C VAL A 25 0.75 8.34 0.14
N ASN A 26 1.76 8.66 -0.68
CA ASN A 26 2.38 9.99 -0.67
C ASN A 26 1.41 11.09 -1.14
N SER A 27 0.60 10.84 -2.17
CA SER A 27 -0.45 11.76 -2.63
C SER A 27 -1.47 12.01 -1.54
N ARG A 28 -1.97 10.96 -0.88
CA ARG A 28 -2.89 11.06 0.25
C ARG A 28 -2.28 11.84 1.41
N PHE A 29 -1.04 11.51 1.76
CA PHE A 29 -0.30 12.23 2.79
C PHE A 29 -0.15 13.71 2.46
N LYS A 30 0.25 14.06 1.24
CA LYS A 30 0.41 15.47 0.81
C LYS A 30 -0.91 16.24 0.89
N SER A 31 -2.04 15.65 0.46
CA SER A 31 -3.36 16.28 0.43
C SER A 31 -4.05 16.35 1.79
N TRP A 32 -3.55 15.70 2.84
CA TRP A 32 -4.22 15.68 4.14
C TRP A 32 -4.21 17.05 4.84
N PRO A 33 -5.36 17.56 5.33
CA PRO A 33 -5.52 18.97 5.70
C PRO A 33 -4.90 19.37 7.05
N SER A 34 -4.58 18.43 7.94
CA SER A 34 -4.07 18.74 9.27
C SER A 34 -2.54 18.71 9.35
N LYS A 35 -1.98 19.20 10.49
CA LYS A 35 -0.56 19.00 10.80
C LYS A 35 -0.25 17.50 10.88
N LYS A 36 0.60 17.03 9.99
CA LYS A 36 0.84 15.61 9.72
C LYS A 36 2.30 15.23 9.75
N LYS A 37 2.57 13.97 10.06
CA LYS A 37 3.90 13.36 9.94
C LYS A 37 3.76 11.92 9.47
N LEU A 38 4.58 11.56 8.48
CA LEU A 38 4.69 10.20 7.95
C LEU A 38 5.72 9.42 8.75
N PHE A 39 5.35 8.24 9.20
CA PHE A 39 6.22 7.23 9.83
C PHE A 39 6.25 6.01 8.92
N GLN A 40 7.43 5.66 8.42
CA GLN A 40 7.58 4.59 7.45
C GLN A 40 8.69 3.63 7.83
N LEU A 41 8.53 2.35 7.50
CA LEU A 41 9.63 1.38 7.44
C LEU A 41 10.27 1.45 6.07
N SER A 42 11.60 1.50 6.00
CA SER A 42 12.31 1.52 4.72
C SER A 42 13.67 0.85 4.81
N HIS A 43 13.99 0.06 3.79
CA HIS A 43 15.31 -0.53 3.57
C HIS A 43 16.12 0.23 2.51
N ILE A 44 15.50 1.18 1.80
CA ILE A 44 16.10 1.90 0.67
C ILE A 44 16.86 3.13 1.15
N LYS A 45 16.18 4.03 1.83
CA LYS A 45 16.73 5.32 2.26
C LYS A 45 16.18 5.75 3.62
N LYS A 46 17.07 6.31 4.45
CA LYS A 46 16.68 6.93 5.71
C LYS A 46 16.35 8.41 5.45
N ILE A 47 15.08 8.78 5.62
CA ILE A 47 14.61 10.16 5.51
C ILE A 47 14.08 10.59 6.86
N ASN A 48 14.69 11.61 7.45
CA ASN A 48 14.26 12.19 8.71
C ASN A 48 14.21 13.71 8.56
N ASN A 49 13.00 14.23 8.40
CA ASN A 49 12.75 15.67 8.32
C ASN A 49 11.52 16.04 9.14
N LYS A 50 11.07 17.29 9.03
CA LYS A 50 9.89 17.78 9.73
C LYS A 50 8.64 16.92 9.48
N ASN A 51 8.46 16.45 8.25
CA ASN A 51 7.24 15.77 7.81
C ASN A 51 7.37 14.24 7.69
N THR A 52 8.59 13.70 7.69
CA THR A 52 8.83 12.25 7.52
C THR A 52 9.83 11.73 8.54
N LYS A 53 9.52 10.61 9.15
CA LYS A 53 10.41 9.82 10.01
C LYS A 53 10.51 8.41 9.45
N THR A 54 11.71 8.01 9.06
CA THR A 54 11.99 6.65 8.61
C THR A 54 12.59 5.83 9.74
N ILE A 55 11.99 4.68 9.99
CA ILE A 55 12.59 3.60 10.77
C ILE A 55 13.29 2.70 9.76
N PHE A 56 14.62 2.77 9.74
CA PHE A 56 15.42 1.99 8.80
C PHE A 56 15.44 0.52 9.19
N ILE A 57 15.20 -0.36 8.22
CA ILE A 57 15.32 -1.81 8.33
C ILE A 57 16.41 -2.30 7.37
N ARG A 58 17.27 -3.23 7.84
CA ARG A 58 18.42 -3.70 7.06
C ARG A 58 18.03 -4.42 5.77
N LYS A 59 16.95 -5.22 5.82
CA LYS A 59 16.40 -5.98 4.67
C LYS A 59 14.89 -6.00 4.77
N GLU A 60 14.21 -6.09 3.63
CA GLU A 60 12.76 -6.18 3.57
C GLU A 60 12.24 -7.60 3.88
N LYS A 61 12.65 -8.14 5.04
CA LYS A 61 12.19 -9.42 5.55
C LYS A 61 11.12 -9.21 6.63
N PRO A 62 10.13 -10.11 6.75
CA PRO A 62 9.06 -10.00 7.76
C PRO A 62 9.59 -9.80 9.18
N LEU A 63 10.57 -10.58 9.59
CA LEU A 63 11.18 -10.49 10.93
C LEU A 63 11.78 -9.10 11.22
N ASN A 64 12.49 -8.51 10.26
CA ASN A 64 13.06 -7.16 10.43
C ASN A 64 11.98 -6.09 10.61
N LYS A 65 10.83 -6.25 9.90
CA LYS A 65 9.67 -5.38 10.09
C LYS A 65 9.10 -5.54 11.50
N ILE A 66 8.88 -6.78 11.96
CA ILE A 66 8.37 -7.07 13.32
C ILE A 66 9.27 -6.44 14.39
N LEU A 67 10.56 -6.69 14.35
CA LEU A 67 11.54 -6.15 15.30
C LEU A 67 11.62 -4.61 15.29
N SER A 68 11.16 -3.98 14.22
CA SER A 68 11.14 -2.52 14.09
C SER A 68 9.85 -1.87 14.57
N LEU A 69 8.77 -2.64 14.84
CA LEU A 69 7.49 -2.11 15.28
C LEU A 69 7.57 -1.35 16.60
N PRO A 70 8.28 -1.80 17.65
CA PRO A 70 8.41 -1.05 18.90
C PRO A 70 9.00 0.34 18.66
N LYS A 71 10.04 0.46 17.84
CA LYS A 71 10.66 1.75 17.49
C LYS A 71 9.71 2.65 16.70
N LEU A 72 8.90 2.07 15.81
CA LEU A 72 7.87 2.78 15.07
C LEU A 72 6.80 3.32 16.00
N ILE A 73 6.25 2.48 16.89
CA ILE A 73 5.23 2.84 17.87
C ILE A 73 5.74 3.94 18.81
N CYS A 74 6.95 3.79 19.35
CA CYS A 74 7.57 4.80 20.19
C CYS A 74 7.73 6.15 19.46
N SER A 75 8.15 6.14 18.20
CA SER A 75 8.28 7.35 17.38
C SER A 75 6.94 8.06 17.16
N VAL A 76 5.87 7.31 16.94
CA VAL A 76 4.50 7.83 16.81
C VAL A 76 4.01 8.38 18.16
N PHE A 77 4.24 7.65 19.24
CA PHE A 77 3.90 8.08 20.60
C PHE A 77 4.53 9.44 20.93
N LEU A 78 5.84 9.58 20.77
CA LEU A 78 6.56 10.83 21.03
C LEU A 78 6.03 12.00 20.19
N TYR A 79 5.62 11.77 18.96
CA TYR A 79 5.02 12.80 18.11
C TYR A 79 3.64 13.24 18.60
N LEU A 80 2.82 12.29 19.07
CA LEU A 80 1.42 12.53 19.41
C LEU A 80 1.19 12.87 20.89
N LYS A 81 2.09 12.49 21.83
CA LYS A 81 1.86 12.58 23.27
C LYS A 81 1.32 13.94 23.74
N ASN A 82 1.83 15.03 23.20
CA ASN A 82 1.44 16.40 23.59
C ASN A 82 0.33 17.01 22.72
N SER A 83 -0.35 16.20 21.87
CA SER A 83 -1.45 16.69 21.03
C SER A 83 -2.79 16.50 21.73
N LYS A 84 -3.67 17.51 21.67
CA LYS A 84 -5.02 17.40 22.25
C LYS A 84 -5.95 16.52 21.43
N LYS A 85 -5.90 16.64 20.09
CA LYS A 85 -6.62 15.75 19.17
C LYS A 85 -5.60 14.92 18.38
N LYS A 86 -5.77 13.62 18.37
CA LYS A 86 -4.87 12.65 17.75
C LYS A 86 -5.62 11.87 16.68
N ILE A 87 -5.08 11.88 15.47
CA ILE A 87 -5.54 11.05 14.36
C ILE A 87 -4.39 10.15 13.97
N ILE A 88 -4.68 8.88 13.80
CA ILE A 88 -3.71 7.87 13.39
C ILE A 88 -4.25 7.22 12.13
N VAL A 89 -3.51 7.31 11.04
CA VAL A 89 -3.83 6.69 9.75
C VAL A 89 -2.86 5.54 9.53
N ILE A 90 -3.40 4.33 9.43
CA ILE A 90 -2.63 3.11 9.17
C ILE A 90 -2.89 2.65 7.75
N GLU A 91 -1.86 2.63 6.92
CA GLU A 91 -1.92 2.19 5.54
C GLU A 91 -1.74 0.67 5.46
N GLY A 92 -2.79 -0.02 5.04
CA GLY A 92 -2.90 -1.48 5.01
C GLY A 92 -2.26 -2.17 3.80
N ALA A 93 -1.33 -1.51 3.09
CA ALA A 93 -0.65 -2.09 1.93
C ALA A 93 0.52 -3.01 2.30
N SER A 94 0.41 -3.73 3.39
CA SER A 94 1.38 -4.73 3.88
C SER A 94 0.64 -5.77 4.71
N TRP A 95 1.35 -6.82 5.16
CA TRP A 95 0.73 -7.85 5.98
C TRP A 95 -0.01 -7.25 7.18
N VAL A 96 -1.28 -7.60 7.30
CA VAL A 96 -2.21 -7.07 8.32
C VAL A 96 -1.71 -7.23 9.76
N PHE A 97 -0.86 -8.21 10.03
CA PHE A 97 -0.23 -8.41 11.35
C PHE A 97 0.47 -7.14 11.84
N TYR A 98 1.23 -6.44 10.97
CA TYR A 98 1.92 -5.21 11.36
C TYR A 98 0.92 -4.10 11.72
N SER A 99 -0.13 -3.98 10.90
CA SER A 99 -1.22 -3.02 11.12
C SER A 99 -1.94 -3.29 12.44
N PHE A 100 -2.19 -4.57 12.74
CA PHE A 100 -2.85 -4.97 13.98
C PHE A 100 -2.01 -4.65 15.21
N VAL A 101 -0.73 -5.01 15.22
CA VAL A 101 0.17 -4.70 16.36
C VAL A 101 0.24 -3.21 16.61
N VAL A 102 0.38 -2.41 15.56
CA VAL A 102 0.43 -0.94 15.68
C VAL A 102 -0.91 -0.37 16.12
N PHE A 103 -2.01 -0.84 15.53
CA PHE A 103 -3.36 -0.44 15.93
C PHE A 103 -3.61 -0.67 17.41
N PHE A 104 -3.40 -1.92 17.86
CA PHE A 104 -3.65 -2.33 19.23
C PHE A 104 -2.79 -1.54 20.23
N SER A 105 -1.48 -1.44 19.97
CA SER A 105 -0.57 -0.68 20.83
C SER A 105 -0.92 0.80 20.92
N LEU A 106 -1.25 1.44 19.80
CA LEU A 106 -1.58 2.87 19.80
C LEU A 106 -2.97 3.15 20.36
N LYS A 107 -3.92 2.20 20.25
CA LYS A 107 -5.23 2.32 20.89
C LYS A 107 -5.12 2.23 22.42
N LEU A 108 -4.25 1.35 22.93
CA LEU A 108 -3.94 1.28 24.37
C LEU A 108 -3.25 2.57 24.87
N LEU A 109 -2.25 3.06 24.15
CA LEU A 109 -1.52 4.28 24.53
C LEU A 109 -2.36 5.56 24.38
N PHE A 110 -3.30 5.58 23.46
CA PHE A 110 -4.16 6.72 23.16
C PHE A 110 -5.62 6.30 22.98
N PRO A 111 -6.36 5.90 24.03
CA PRO A 111 -7.72 5.37 23.90
C PRO A 111 -8.69 6.33 23.21
N LYS A 112 -8.49 7.65 23.40
CA LYS A 112 -9.34 8.72 22.81
C LYS A 112 -8.86 9.17 21.42
N SER A 113 -7.85 8.53 20.81
CA SER A 113 -7.44 8.83 19.44
C SER A 113 -8.45 8.29 18.43
N LYS A 114 -8.57 8.96 17.27
CA LYS A 114 -9.26 8.41 16.11
C LYS A 114 -8.27 7.65 15.24
N ILE A 115 -8.54 6.37 15.02
CA ILE A 115 -7.71 5.48 14.19
C ILE A 115 -8.46 5.17 12.90
N ILE A 116 -7.83 5.45 11.78
CA ILE A 116 -8.33 5.22 10.43
C ILE A 116 -7.46 4.13 9.81
N TYR A 117 -8.09 3.04 9.37
CA TYR A 117 -7.44 1.97 8.62
C TYR A 117 -7.77 2.11 7.14
N ILE A 118 -6.75 2.31 6.33
CA ILE A 118 -6.87 2.42 4.88
C ILE A 118 -6.53 1.07 4.28
N SER A 119 -7.56 0.29 3.93
CA SER A 119 -7.37 -0.98 3.23
C SER A 119 -6.97 -0.72 1.79
N HIS A 120 -5.96 -1.43 1.30
CA HIS A 120 -5.54 -1.44 -0.11
C HIS A 120 -6.00 -2.69 -0.84
N SER A 121 -6.38 -3.72 -0.10
CA SER A 121 -6.91 -4.99 -0.58
C SER A 121 -7.43 -5.80 0.61
N ILE A 122 -8.21 -6.85 0.33
CA ILE A 122 -8.55 -7.85 1.35
C ILE A 122 -7.37 -8.82 1.46
N GLU A 123 -6.53 -8.60 2.47
CA GLU A 123 -5.26 -9.32 2.65
C GLU A 123 -5.46 -10.82 2.82
N SER A 124 -6.52 -11.24 3.52
CA SER A 124 -6.85 -12.67 3.70
C SER A 124 -7.10 -13.38 2.37
N GLU A 125 -7.68 -12.71 1.36
CA GLU A 125 -7.87 -13.29 0.03
C GLU A 125 -6.55 -13.51 -0.71
N ILE A 126 -5.60 -12.59 -0.52
CA ILE A 126 -4.24 -12.72 -1.07
C ILE A 126 -3.54 -13.91 -0.38
N ARG A 127 -3.61 -13.98 0.95
CA ARG A 127 -2.97 -15.07 1.71
C ARG A 127 -3.56 -16.43 1.42
N LYS A 128 -4.85 -16.51 1.14
CA LYS A 128 -5.49 -17.76 0.70
C LYS A 128 -4.83 -18.36 -0.54
N LYS A 129 -4.32 -17.51 -1.45
CA LYS A 129 -3.70 -17.95 -2.71
C LYS A 129 -2.19 -18.24 -2.58
N PHE A 130 -1.49 -17.51 -1.71
CA PHE A 130 -0.03 -17.46 -1.72
C PHE A 130 0.65 -17.83 -0.39
N SER A 131 -0.12 -18.24 0.63
CA SER A 131 0.43 -18.58 1.95
C SER A 131 -0.10 -19.92 2.44
N ASN A 132 0.52 -20.46 3.49
CA ASN A 132 0.02 -21.65 4.16
C ASN A 132 -1.29 -21.36 4.91
N ILE A 133 -2.02 -22.43 5.26
CA ILE A 133 -3.34 -22.35 5.87
C ILE A 133 -3.35 -21.61 7.22
N PHE A 134 -2.30 -21.78 8.02
CA PHE A 134 -2.17 -21.12 9.31
C PHE A 134 -2.07 -19.59 9.15
N ILE A 135 -1.19 -19.11 8.25
CA ILE A 135 -1.04 -17.68 7.95
C ILE A 135 -2.34 -17.10 7.38
N TYR A 136 -3.06 -17.85 6.55
CA TYR A 136 -4.37 -17.45 6.06
C TYR A 136 -5.37 -17.20 7.19
N PHE A 137 -5.57 -18.17 8.08
CA PHE A 137 -6.52 -18.04 9.19
C PHE A 137 -6.13 -16.93 10.17
N LEU A 138 -4.84 -16.84 10.52
CA LEU A 138 -4.33 -15.76 11.36
C LEU A 138 -4.60 -14.39 10.71
N THR A 139 -4.29 -14.24 9.42
CA THR A 139 -4.53 -13.00 8.67
C THR A 139 -6.02 -12.66 8.67
N LYS A 140 -6.89 -13.61 8.37
CA LYS A 140 -8.34 -13.42 8.33
C LYS A 140 -8.89 -12.99 9.70
N TYR A 141 -8.40 -13.58 10.78
CA TYR A 141 -8.79 -13.22 12.15
C TYR A 141 -8.35 -11.79 12.51
N LEU A 142 -7.07 -11.46 12.29
CA LEU A 142 -6.53 -10.13 12.58
C LEU A 142 -7.18 -9.04 11.72
N GLU A 143 -7.45 -9.33 10.45
CA GLU A 143 -8.15 -8.45 9.52
C GLU A 143 -9.57 -8.14 10.01
N LYS A 144 -10.30 -9.18 10.47
CA LYS A 144 -11.62 -9.01 11.11
C LYS A 144 -11.56 -8.09 12.32
N LEU A 145 -10.54 -8.26 13.18
CA LEU A 145 -10.39 -7.42 14.39
C LEU A 145 -10.11 -5.97 14.01
N ILE A 146 -9.20 -5.71 13.06
CA ILE A 146 -8.92 -4.35 12.60
C ILE A 146 -10.19 -3.70 12.06
N PHE A 147 -10.87 -4.33 11.09
CA PHE A 147 -12.08 -3.77 10.50
C PHE A 147 -13.17 -3.49 11.55
N LYS A 148 -13.28 -4.35 12.57
CA LYS A 148 -14.32 -4.21 13.61
C LYS A 148 -14.01 -3.10 14.62
N TYR A 149 -12.74 -2.89 14.97
CA TYR A 149 -12.39 -2.07 16.13
C TYR A 149 -11.70 -0.74 15.82
N VAL A 150 -11.34 -0.47 14.56
CA VAL A 150 -10.91 0.88 14.16
C VAL A 150 -12.09 1.84 14.13
N ASP A 151 -11.83 3.12 14.34
CA ASP A 151 -12.90 4.13 14.32
C ASP A 151 -13.43 4.38 12.90
N ILE A 152 -12.57 4.23 11.88
CA ILE A 152 -12.94 4.33 10.46
C ILE A 152 -12.14 3.29 9.68
N ALA A 153 -12.85 2.42 8.95
CA ALA A 153 -12.27 1.51 7.99
C ALA A 153 -12.65 1.90 6.55
N THR A 154 -11.71 1.76 5.61
CA THR A 154 -11.98 2.08 4.20
C THR A 154 -11.85 0.85 3.31
N SER A 155 -12.38 0.96 2.09
CA SER A 155 -12.22 0.00 1.00
C SER A 155 -11.92 0.75 -0.30
N VAL A 156 -11.10 0.20 -1.19
CA VAL A 156 -10.66 0.88 -2.42
C VAL A 156 -11.64 0.72 -3.57
N SER A 157 -12.58 -0.22 -3.50
CA SER A 157 -13.59 -0.46 -4.53
C SER A 157 -14.95 -0.84 -3.95
N ARG A 158 -16.02 -0.69 -4.75
CA ARG A 158 -17.36 -1.15 -4.37
C ARG A 158 -17.41 -2.67 -4.16
N TYR A 159 -16.66 -3.42 -4.96
CA TYR A 159 -16.53 -4.87 -4.82
C TYR A 159 -15.94 -5.25 -3.46
N GLU A 160 -14.81 -4.65 -3.08
CA GLU A 160 -14.21 -4.92 -1.77
C GLU A 160 -15.09 -4.48 -0.61
N LYS A 161 -15.78 -3.32 -0.73
CA LYS A 161 -16.74 -2.87 0.27
C LYS A 161 -17.82 -3.91 0.53
N SER A 162 -18.44 -4.44 -0.52
CA SER A 162 -19.46 -5.50 -0.43
C SER A 162 -18.87 -6.79 0.17
N LYS A 163 -17.67 -7.15 -0.22
CA LYS A 163 -16.97 -8.35 0.24
C LYS A 163 -16.58 -8.27 1.72
N ILE A 164 -16.04 -7.13 2.17
CA ILE A 164 -15.74 -6.88 3.59
C ILE A 164 -17.02 -6.96 4.43
N LYS A 165 -18.13 -6.38 3.94
CA LYS A 165 -19.43 -6.49 4.61
C LYS A 165 -19.86 -7.94 4.75
N LYS A 166 -19.73 -8.74 3.68
CA LYS A 166 -20.07 -10.17 3.69
C LYS A 166 -19.18 -11.00 4.63
N LEU A 167 -17.88 -10.76 4.62
CA LEU A 167 -16.89 -11.54 5.37
C LEU A 167 -16.86 -11.20 6.86
N TYR A 168 -16.99 -9.92 7.20
CA TYR A 168 -16.71 -9.42 8.55
C TYR A 168 -17.90 -8.70 9.19
N ASN A 169 -18.99 -8.50 8.45
CA ASN A 169 -20.17 -7.72 8.86
C ASN A 169 -19.83 -6.26 9.25
N VAL A 170 -18.87 -5.64 8.56
CA VAL A 170 -18.42 -4.27 8.80
C VAL A 170 -18.72 -3.39 7.59
N ASN A 171 -19.23 -2.17 7.83
CA ASN A 171 -19.42 -1.17 6.80
C ASN A 171 -18.13 -0.36 6.67
N THR A 172 -17.57 -0.27 5.46
CA THR A 172 -16.41 0.56 5.17
C THR A 172 -16.80 1.80 4.35
N ILE A 173 -15.98 2.84 4.44
CA ILE A 173 -16.08 4.01 3.58
C ILE A 173 -15.36 3.69 2.26
N LEU A 174 -16.02 3.93 1.13
CA LEU A 174 -15.39 3.80 -0.18
C LEU A 174 -14.35 4.92 -0.33
N TYR A 175 -13.08 4.55 -0.44
CA TYR A 175 -11.95 5.48 -0.57
C TYR A 175 -10.97 4.97 -1.63
N PRO A 176 -11.23 5.20 -2.92
CA PRO A 176 -10.41 4.70 -4.01
C PRO A 176 -8.98 5.23 -3.96
N ASN A 177 -8.06 4.44 -4.51
CA ASN A 177 -6.69 4.90 -4.71
C ASN A 177 -6.67 6.02 -5.74
N ALA A 178 -6.02 7.13 -5.38
CA ALA A 178 -5.84 8.29 -6.24
C ALA A 178 -4.40 8.79 -6.16
N ILE A 179 -3.93 9.40 -7.23
CA ILE A 179 -2.63 10.07 -7.31
C ILE A 179 -2.82 11.47 -7.87
N ASN A 180 -1.99 12.41 -7.42
CA ASN A 180 -1.89 13.70 -8.07
C ASN A 180 -1.07 13.54 -9.35
N ILE A 181 -1.61 14.03 -10.44
CA ILE A 181 -0.94 14.05 -11.74
C ILE A 181 -0.46 15.49 -11.98
N ASP A 182 0.84 15.70 -11.77
CA ASP A 182 1.46 17.03 -11.89
C ASP A 182 2.27 17.17 -13.22
N TYR A 183 2.05 16.27 -14.20
CA TYR A 183 2.80 16.34 -15.46
C TYR A 183 1.88 16.58 -16.65
N LYS A 184 2.38 17.39 -17.56
CA LYS A 184 1.77 17.58 -18.87
C LYS A 184 1.94 16.30 -19.68
N VAL A 185 0.87 15.77 -20.21
CA VAL A 185 0.95 14.68 -21.18
C VAL A 185 1.63 15.22 -22.42
N GLY A 186 2.77 14.69 -22.79
CA GLY A 186 3.45 15.04 -24.03
C GLY A 186 2.61 14.57 -25.22
N GLU A 187 2.46 15.41 -26.22
CA GLU A 187 1.72 15.09 -27.46
C GLU A 187 2.50 14.17 -28.41
N LYS A 188 3.45 13.38 -27.93
CA LYS A 188 4.21 12.48 -28.78
C LYS A 188 3.28 11.38 -29.28
N LYS A 189 2.76 11.53 -30.51
CA LYS A 189 1.98 10.51 -31.21
C LYS A 189 2.91 9.32 -31.51
N ILE A 190 2.59 8.17 -30.97
CA ILE A 190 3.20 6.91 -31.38
C ILE A 190 2.36 6.41 -32.56
N ASN A 191 2.94 6.40 -33.74
CA ASN A 191 2.26 5.97 -34.99
C ASN A 191 2.24 4.45 -35.18
N GLU A 192 2.40 3.68 -34.13
CA GLU A 192 2.46 2.22 -34.17
C GLU A 192 1.41 1.65 -33.20
N ASP A 193 0.77 0.57 -33.62
CA ASP A 193 -0.15 -0.17 -32.73
C ASP A 193 0.66 -0.96 -31.70
N TYR A 194 0.32 -0.77 -30.43
CA TYR A 194 0.97 -1.48 -29.35
C TYR A 194 0.02 -1.80 -28.20
N ILE A 195 0.35 -2.86 -27.47
CA ILE A 195 -0.23 -3.18 -26.17
C ILE A 195 0.75 -2.70 -25.11
N LEU A 196 0.29 -1.85 -24.20
CA LEU A 196 1.10 -1.37 -23.08
C LEU A 196 0.77 -2.16 -21.82
N TYR A 197 1.78 -2.80 -21.24
CA TYR A 197 1.72 -3.31 -19.87
C TYR A 197 2.67 -2.53 -18.96
N SER A 198 2.13 -1.93 -17.89
CA SER A 198 2.91 -1.20 -16.90
C SER A 198 2.95 -1.93 -15.56
N GLY A 199 4.14 -2.37 -15.15
CA GLY A 199 4.32 -3.09 -13.89
C GLY A 199 5.76 -3.50 -13.63
N SER A 200 6.15 -3.59 -12.36
CA SER A 200 7.49 -4.07 -12.00
C SER A 200 7.60 -5.58 -12.22
N TYR A 201 8.58 -6.02 -12.99
CA TYR A 201 8.89 -7.45 -13.20
C TYR A 201 9.42 -8.15 -11.95
N LEU A 202 9.90 -7.39 -10.95
CA LEU A 202 10.31 -7.92 -9.66
C LEU A 202 9.13 -8.39 -8.79
N TYR A 203 7.90 -8.00 -9.14
CA TYR A 203 6.70 -8.40 -8.43
C TYR A 203 6.09 -9.63 -9.10
N SER A 204 6.05 -10.76 -8.40
CA SER A 204 5.65 -12.06 -8.93
C SER A 204 4.30 -12.05 -9.72
N PRO A 205 3.22 -11.40 -9.26
CA PRO A 205 2.00 -11.33 -10.05
C PRO A 205 2.16 -10.62 -11.40
N ASN A 206 3.00 -9.58 -11.48
CA ASN A 206 3.27 -8.89 -12.75
C ASN A 206 4.08 -9.78 -13.69
N LYS A 207 5.06 -10.53 -13.15
CA LYS A 207 5.83 -11.50 -13.94
C LYS A 207 4.90 -12.52 -14.59
N ILE A 208 4.01 -13.12 -13.80
CA ILE A 208 3.01 -14.10 -14.31
C ILE A 208 2.14 -13.46 -15.39
N ALA A 209 1.68 -12.22 -15.21
CA ALA A 209 0.86 -11.52 -16.18
C ALA A 209 1.63 -11.22 -17.49
N ILE A 210 2.89 -10.81 -17.40
CA ILE A 210 3.75 -10.56 -18.56
C ILE A 210 4.02 -11.85 -19.33
N ASP A 211 4.36 -12.92 -18.61
CA ASP A 211 4.59 -14.24 -19.23
C ASP A 211 3.30 -14.75 -19.92
N PHE A 212 2.13 -14.53 -19.32
CA PHE A 212 0.84 -14.87 -19.93
C PHE A 212 0.55 -14.05 -21.19
N LEU A 213 0.77 -12.73 -21.13
CA LEU A 213 0.61 -11.85 -22.30
C LEU A 213 1.51 -12.29 -23.44
N ASN A 214 2.80 -12.52 -23.16
CA ASN A 214 3.77 -12.88 -24.16
C ASN A 214 3.52 -14.25 -24.80
N ASN A 215 3.17 -15.25 -23.97
CA ASN A 215 3.10 -16.65 -24.44
C ASN A 215 1.70 -17.07 -24.91
N ASN A 216 0.64 -16.41 -24.44
CA ASN A 216 -0.74 -16.83 -24.75
C ASN A 216 -1.52 -15.78 -25.56
N ILE A 217 -1.30 -14.49 -25.33
CA ILE A 217 -2.09 -13.44 -25.97
C ILE A 217 -1.39 -12.93 -27.25
N MET A 218 -0.10 -12.62 -27.16
CA MET A 218 0.62 -12.07 -28.31
C MET A 218 0.63 -12.99 -29.54
N PRO A 219 0.82 -14.31 -29.45
CA PRO A 219 0.75 -15.19 -30.63
C PRO A 219 -0.59 -15.11 -31.37
N ILE A 220 -1.71 -15.02 -30.60
CA ILE A 220 -3.05 -14.89 -31.20
C ILE A 220 -3.22 -13.54 -31.91
N LEU A 221 -2.71 -12.48 -31.28
CA LEU A 221 -2.81 -11.12 -31.82
C LEU A 221 -1.98 -10.95 -33.10
N LEU A 222 -0.78 -11.50 -33.12
CA LEU A 222 0.13 -11.41 -34.26
C LEU A 222 -0.43 -12.07 -35.52
N THR A 223 -1.35 -13.06 -35.40
CA THR A 223 -2.04 -13.65 -36.59
C THR A 223 -2.96 -12.65 -37.29
N LYS A 224 -3.58 -11.71 -36.53
CA LYS A 224 -4.50 -10.69 -37.06
C LYS A 224 -3.84 -9.33 -37.25
N HIS A 225 -2.85 -9.03 -36.44
CA HIS A 225 -2.13 -7.77 -36.40
C HIS A 225 -0.61 -7.99 -36.39
N PRO A 226 0.01 -8.34 -37.54
CA PRO A 226 1.42 -8.79 -37.59
C PRO A 226 2.44 -7.76 -37.10
N LYS A 227 2.07 -6.48 -37.09
CA LYS A 227 2.96 -5.37 -36.68
C LYS A 227 2.75 -4.91 -35.25
N ILE A 228 1.81 -5.52 -34.50
CA ILE A 228 1.53 -5.08 -33.12
C ILE A 228 2.70 -5.42 -32.21
N LYS A 229 3.04 -4.51 -31.33
CA LYS A 229 4.14 -4.66 -30.37
C LYS A 229 3.63 -4.76 -28.93
N LEU A 230 4.31 -5.56 -28.10
CA LEU A 230 4.11 -5.56 -26.65
C LEU A 230 5.13 -4.60 -26.01
N LEU A 231 4.66 -3.48 -25.48
CA LEU A 231 5.47 -2.50 -24.79
C LEU A 231 5.39 -2.72 -23.28
N LEU A 232 6.52 -3.07 -22.67
CA LEU A 232 6.61 -3.31 -21.23
C LEU A 232 7.28 -2.13 -20.54
N THR A 233 6.66 -1.59 -19.49
CA THR A 233 7.23 -0.52 -18.67
C THR A 233 7.25 -0.90 -17.19
N GLY A 234 8.32 -0.55 -16.49
CA GLY A 234 8.49 -0.80 -15.06
C GLY A 234 9.89 -1.25 -14.68
N GLY A 235 10.13 -1.39 -13.37
CA GLY A 235 11.44 -1.81 -12.86
C GLY A 235 11.68 -3.31 -13.00
N GLY A 236 12.97 -3.69 -13.13
CA GLY A 236 13.41 -5.10 -13.12
C GLY A 236 13.26 -5.85 -14.44
N LEU A 237 12.92 -5.16 -15.53
CA LEU A 237 12.95 -5.73 -16.87
C LEU A 237 14.41 -5.93 -17.29
N LYS A 238 14.80 -7.15 -17.64
CA LYS A 238 16.08 -7.42 -18.30
C LYS A 238 15.98 -6.98 -19.76
N LYS A 239 17.07 -6.44 -20.31
CA LYS A 239 17.13 -5.92 -21.70
C LYS A 239 16.82 -6.95 -22.81
N ASN A 240 16.69 -8.22 -22.49
CA ASN A 240 16.51 -9.33 -23.45
C ASN A 240 15.12 -9.98 -23.31
N ILE A 241 14.06 -9.21 -23.53
CA ILE A 241 12.77 -9.78 -23.93
C ILE A 241 12.75 -9.62 -25.44
N HIS A 242 12.98 -10.72 -26.15
CA HIS A 242 12.88 -10.76 -27.60
C HIS A 242 11.42 -10.50 -27.99
N GLY A 243 11.19 -9.45 -28.74
CA GLY A 243 9.99 -9.13 -29.45
C GLY A 243 10.38 -8.32 -30.67
#